data_ab6d16a64ee3d9514d61c8d2a7c2a024
#
_entry.id   ab6d16a64ee3d9514d61c8d2a7c2a024
#
_cell.length_a   1.000
_cell.length_b   1.000
_cell.length_c   1.000
_cell.angle_alpha   90.00
_cell.angle_beta   90.00
_cell.angle_gamma   90.00
#
_symmetry.space_group_name_H-M   'P 1'
#
loop_
_entity.id
_entity.type
_entity.pdbx_description
1 polymer ?
#
loop_
_entity_poly.entity_id
_entity_poly.type
_entity_poly.pdbx_seq_one_letter_code
_entity_poly.pdbx_strand_id
1 'polypeptide(L)'
;MEYQRAAPEVSRDVDRPSLSSLKAEAMGKYSYGGDHAAGRVTVQREELATADSDPQDIAMAMLPQYGWDSSQFGCLDDLWYGESGWDPYAENPYSGAYGIPQALPGSKMAAAGADWETNPATQIEWGLGYIQDRYGSPCSANDFKLSNGWY
;
A
#
# COMPACT_ATOMS: atom_id res chain seq x y z
N MET A 1 17.54 -11.24 10.29
CA MET A 1 17.88 -10.28 10.95
C MET A 1 17.40 -9.02 10.60
N GLU A 2 17.73 -8.47 9.56
CA GLU A 2 17.20 -7.25 9.25
C GLU A 2 15.83 -7.21 9.05
N TYR A 3 15.25 -8.32 8.67
CA TYR A 3 13.92 -8.37 8.58
C TYR A 3 13.22 -8.08 9.79
N GLN A 4 13.75 -8.28 10.92
CA GLN A 4 13.11 -7.95 12.06
C GLN A 4 13.02 -6.52 12.30
N ARG A 5 13.80 -5.73 11.65
CA ARG A 5 13.70 -4.34 11.89
C ARG A 5 12.59 -3.68 11.17
N ALA A 6 12.14 -4.24 10.11
CA ALA A 6 11.03 -3.64 9.41
C ALA A 6 9.79 -3.68 10.23
N ALA A 7 9.65 -4.69 11.02
CA ALA A 7 8.44 -4.87 11.74
C ALA A 7 8.13 -3.79 12.73
N PRO A 8 9.06 -3.44 13.58
CA PRO A 8 8.72 -2.43 14.57
C PRO A 8 8.39 -1.11 13.97
N GLU A 9 8.89 -0.87 12.82
CA GLU A 9 8.63 0.40 12.28
C GLU A 9 7.26 0.60 11.88
N VAL A 10 6.68 -0.37 11.31
CA VAL A 10 5.31 -0.24 10.91
C VAL A 10 4.44 0.04 12.10
N SER A 11 4.81 -0.49 13.24
CA SER A 11 4.00 -0.28 14.41
C SER A 11 4.07 1.14 14.91
N ARG A 12 5.06 1.87 14.49
CA ARG A 12 5.16 3.23 14.95
C ARG A 12 4.15 4.14 14.38
N ASP A 13 3.39 3.65 13.47
CA ASP A 13 2.31 4.45 12.95
C ASP A 13 1.18 4.56 13.90
N VAL A 14 1.26 3.95 15.08
CA VAL A 14 0.14 4.02 15.99
C VAL A 14 -0.17 5.42 16.43
N ASP A 15 0.80 6.29 16.37
CA ASP A 15 0.56 7.63 16.83
C ASP A 15 -0.08 8.54 15.82
N ARG A 16 -0.17 8.15 14.60
CA ARG A 16 -0.74 9.02 13.59
C ARG A 16 -2.23 8.78 13.52
N PRO A 17 -2.96 9.69 12.94
CA PRO A 17 -4.39 9.51 12.76
C PRO A 17 -4.67 8.22 12.04
N SER A 18 -5.77 7.63 12.32
CA SER A 18 -6.06 6.35 11.74
C SER A 18 -6.07 6.45 10.24
N LEU A 19 -5.55 5.44 9.60
CA LEU A 19 -5.51 5.41 8.16
C LEU A 19 -6.91 5.43 7.59
N SER A 20 -7.86 4.91 8.32
CA SER A 20 -9.23 4.93 7.85
C SER A 20 -9.77 6.35 7.78
N SER A 21 -9.43 7.23 8.72
CA SER A 21 -9.86 8.59 8.64
C SER A 21 -9.24 9.28 7.46
N LEU A 22 -7.95 9.09 7.25
CA LEU A 22 -7.29 9.71 6.15
C LEU A 22 -7.79 9.18 4.83
N LYS A 23 -8.06 7.92 4.80
CA LYS A 23 -8.58 7.31 3.61
C LYS A 23 -9.96 7.84 3.30
N ALA A 24 -10.77 8.02 4.30
CA ALA A 24 -12.11 8.55 4.10
C ALA A 24 -12.04 9.95 3.52
N GLU A 25 -11.11 10.77 3.99
CA GLU A 25 -10.95 12.09 3.44
C GLU A 25 -10.52 12.03 1.99
N ALA A 26 -9.58 11.18 1.69
CA ALA A 26 -9.10 11.05 0.32
C ALA A 26 -10.19 10.55 -0.60
N MET A 27 -10.96 9.60 -0.12
CA MET A 27 -12.05 9.09 -0.91
C MET A 27 -13.12 10.13 -1.11
N GLY A 28 -13.36 10.94 -0.11
CA GLY A 28 -14.29 12.02 -0.23
C GLY A 28 -13.86 13.01 -1.30
N LYS A 29 -12.60 13.32 -1.36
CA LYS A 29 -12.10 14.20 -2.38
C LYS A 29 -12.29 13.61 -3.76
N TYR A 30 -11.98 12.37 -3.90
CA TYR A 30 -12.14 11.73 -5.19
C TYR A 30 -13.59 11.67 -5.62
N SER A 31 -14.45 11.31 -4.71
CA SER A 31 -15.85 11.23 -5.05
C SER A 31 -16.37 12.58 -5.43
N TYR A 32 -15.92 13.61 -4.74
CA TYR A 32 -16.39 14.93 -5.02
C TYR A 32 -15.90 15.39 -6.36
N GLY A 33 -14.64 15.16 -6.62
CA GLY A 33 -14.04 15.68 -7.81
C GLY A 33 -14.35 14.93 -9.04
N GLY A 34 -14.84 13.78 -8.92
CA GLY A 34 -15.11 13.07 -10.13
C GLY A 34 -15.65 11.75 -9.87
N ASP A 35 -16.94 11.74 -9.83
CA ASP A 35 -17.62 10.50 -9.69
C ASP A 35 -17.16 9.54 -10.75
N HIS A 36 -16.88 10.06 -11.93
CA HIS A 36 -16.44 9.21 -13.00
C HIS A 36 -15.09 8.59 -12.68
N ALA A 37 -14.20 9.36 -12.11
CA ALA A 37 -12.88 8.87 -11.80
C ALA A 37 -12.94 7.81 -10.73
N ALA A 38 -13.74 8.02 -9.72
CA ALA A 38 -13.89 7.06 -8.67
C ALA A 38 -14.48 5.75 -9.20
N GLY A 39 -15.46 5.85 -10.06
CA GLY A 39 -16.05 4.67 -10.64
C GLY A 39 -15.06 3.92 -11.52
N ARG A 40 -14.29 4.70 -12.27
CA ARG A 40 -13.32 4.09 -13.17
C ARG A 40 -12.24 3.36 -12.38
N VAL A 41 -11.82 3.96 -11.28
CA VAL A 41 -10.82 3.38 -10.44
C VAL A 41 -11.30 2.07 -9.86
N THR A 42 -12.54 2.04 -9.40
CA THR A 42 -13.10 0.84 -8.83
C THR A 42 -13.14 -0.29 -9.85
N VAL A 43 -13.57 0.03 -11.06
CA VAL A 43 -13.65 -0.97 -12.11
C VAL A 43 -12.27 -1.49 -12.45
N GLN A 44 -11.30 -0.60 -12.54
CA GLN A 44 -9.94 -1.04 -12.82
C GLN A 44 -9.43 -1.97 -11.75
N ARG A 45 -9.69 -1.65 -10.50
CA ARG A 45 -9.23 -2.48 -9.41
C ARG A 45 -9.86 -3.86 -9.49
N GLU A 46 -11.13 -3.90 -9.75
CA GLU A 46 -11.82 -5.17 -9.84
C GLU A 46 -11.33 -6.00 -11.02
N GLU A 47 -11.11 -5.34 -12.12
CA GLU A 47 -10.58 -6.03 -13.27
C GLU A 47 -9.20 -6.57 -13.04
N LEU A 48 -8.36 -5.77 -12.37
CA LEU A 48 -6.99 -6.16 -12.13
C LEU A 48 -6.85 -7.15 -10.98
N ALA A 49 -7.85 -7.27 -10.17
CA ALA A 49 -7.81 -8.16 -9.02
C ALA A 49 -8.27 -9.57 -9.37
N THR A 50 -8.03 -10.01 -10.57
CA THR A 50 -8.37 -11.37 -10.95
C THR A 50 -7.25 -12.31 -10.53
N ALA A 51 -7.51 -13.57 -10.58
CA ALA A 51 -6.57 -14.56 -10.12
C ALA A 51 -5.24 -14.49 -10.87
N ASP A 52 -5.29 -14.05 -12.08
CA ASP A 52 -4.09 -14.02 -12.90
C ASP A 52 -3.38 -12.68 -12.91
N SER A 53 -3.88 -11.70 -12.19
CA SER A 53 -3.28 -10.37 -12.22
C SER A 53 -2.02 -10.33 -11.39
N ASP A 54 -0.97 -9.78 -11.96
CA ASP A 54 0.29 -9.62 -11.28
C ASP A 54 0.18 -8.44 -10.33
N PRO A 55 0.53 -8.58 -9.06
CA PRO A 55 0.45 -7.47 -8.13
C PRO A 55 1.19 -6.22 -8.61
N GLN A 56 2.31 -6.38 -9.28
CA GLN A 56 3.05 -5.24 -9.79
C GLN A 56 2.26 -4.49 -10.86
N ASP A 57 1.55 -5.22 -11.69
CA ASP A 57 0.71 -4.58 -12.71
C ASP A 57 -0.46 -3.85 -12.08
N ILE A 58 -1.02 -4.43 -11.04
CA ILE A 58 -2.10 -3.79 -10.30
C ILE A 58 -1.59 -2.47 -9.73
N ALA A 59 -0.43 -2.49 -9.10
CA ALA A 59 0.12 -1.29 -8.50
C ALA A 59 0.41 -0.22 -9.55
N MET A 60 0.98 -0.62 -10.66
CA MET A 60 1.31 0.34 -11.70
C MET A 60 0.04 1.03 -12.21
N ALA A 61 -1.03 0.29 -12.36
CA ALA A 61 -2.29 0.85 -12.81
C ALA A 61 -2.92 1.78 -11.79
N MET A 62 -2.59 1.62 -10.52
CA MET A 62 -3.15 2.45 -9.47
C MET A 62 -2.39 3.74 -9.23
N LEU A 63 -1.16 3.86 -9.68
CA LEU A 63 -0.34 5.04 -9.38
C LEU A 63 -1.03 6.37 -9.74
N PRO A 64 -1.67 6.48 -10.88
CA PRO A 64 -2.28 7.78 -11.23
C PRO A 64 -3.34 8.25 -10.25
N GLN A 65 -3.97 7.33 -9.52
CA GLN A 65 -4.99 7.70 -8.55
C GLN A 65 -4.40 8.49 -7.41
N TYR A 66 -3.11 8.36 -7.19
CA TYR A 66 -2.42 9.03 -6.10
C TYR A 66 -1.61 10.22 -6.62
N GLY A 67 -1.76 10.55 -7.90
CA GLY A 67 -1.05 11.68 -8.48
C GLY A 67 0.38 11.34 -8.89
N TRP A 68 0.70 10.08 -9.02
CA TRP A 68 2.04 9.65 -9.37
C TRP A 68 2.09 9.11 -10.79
N ASP A 69 3.19 9.32 -11.47
CA ASP A 69 3.37 8.76 -12.80
C ASP A 69 4.21 7.48 -12.73
N SER A 70 4.46 6.89 -13.85
CA SER A 70 5.14 5.59 -13.89
C SER A 70 6.58 5.66 -13.41
N SER A 71 7.17 6.86 -13.31
CA SER A 71 8.53 6.97 -12.81
C SER A 71 8.61 6.58 -11.34
N GLN A 72 7.50 6.60 -10.63
CA GLN A 72 7.50 6.21 -9.23
C GLN A 72 7.48 4.69 -9.06
N PHE A 73 7.17 3.94 -10.11
CA PHE A 73 7.03 2.50 -9.96
C PHE A 73 8.34 1.81 -9.60
N GLY A 74 9.45 2.26 -10.15
CA GLY A 74 10.74 1.64 -9.83
C GLY A 74 11.05 1.71 -8.35
N CYS A 75 10.74 2.84 -7.73
CA CYS A 75 10.95 3.01 -6.31
C CYS A 75 10.01 2.12 -5.51
N LEU A 76 8.77 2.03 -5.95
CA LEU A 76 7.79 1.19 -5.29
C LEU A 76 8.19 -0.29 -5.39
N ASP A 77 8.68 -0.67 -6.55
CA ASP A 77 9.08 -2.04 -6.79
C ASP A 77 10.23 -2.42 -5.84
N ASP A 78 11.23 -1.56 -5.74
CA ASP A 78 12.33 -1.81 -4.83
C ASP A 78 11.85 -1.88 -3.38
N LEU A 79 10.97 -0.99 -3.02
CA LEU A 79 10.46 -0.92 -1.66
C LEU A 79 9.73 -2.20 -1.28
N TRP A 80 8.76 -2.58 -2.08
CA TRP A 80 7.91 -3.73 -1.74
C TRP A 80 8.56 -5.07 -2.04
N TYR A 81 9.48 -5.10 -2.96
CA TYR A 81 10.25 -6.32 -3.16
C TYR A 81 11.04 -6.61 -1.88
N GLY A 82 11.60 -5.57 -1.27
CA GLY A 82 12.32 -5.73 -0.03
C GLY A 82 11.44 -6.07 1.16
N GLU A 83 10.16 -5.69 1.10
CA GLU A 83 9.26 -5.99 2.21
C GLU A 83 8.71 -7.40 2.15
N SER A 84 8.22 -7.80 1.02
CA SER A 84 7.48 -9.04 0.91
C SER A 84 7.77 -9.82 -0.35
N GLY A 85 8.57 -9.26 -1.25
CA GLY A 85 8.72 -9.84 -2.58
C GLY A 85 7.40 -9.81 -3.34
N TRP A 86 6.54 -8.87 -3.03
CA TRP A 86 5.22 -8.73 -3.66
C TRP A 86 4.29 -9.91 -3.36
N ASP A 87 4.56 -10.62 -2.28
CA ASP A 87 3.75 -11.78 -1.92
C ASP A 87 2.61 -11.34 -1.00
N PRO A 88 1.35 -11.45 -1.45
CA PRO A 88 0.22 -11.03 -0.62
C PRO A 88 0.04 -11.87 0.63
N TYR A 89 0.70 -13.00 0.71
CA TYR A 89 0.57 -13.87 1.88
C TYR A 89 1.83 -13.85 2.76
N ALA A 90 2.80 -12.99 2.46
CA ALA A 90 4.01 -12.91 3.26
C ALA A 90 3.69 -12.46 4.67
N GLU A 91 4.24 -13.14 5.65
CA GLU A 91 4.01 -12.79 7.03
C GLU A 91 5.30 -12.91 7.81
N ASN A 92 5.64 -11.86 8.56
CA ASN A 92 6.83 -11.88 9.37
C ASN A 92 6.59 -12.74 10.60
N PRO A 93 7.35 -13.82 10.80
CA PRO A 93 7.07 -14.73 11.90
C PRO A 93 7.34 -14.13 13.28
N TYR A 94 8.05 -13.03 13.35
CA TYR A 94 8.36 -12.40 14.62
C TYR A 94 7.36 -11.33 15.01
N SER A 95 6.90 -10.56 14.04
CA SER A 95 6.03 -9.43 14.35
C SER A 95 4.61 -9.62 13.88
N GLY A 96 4.41 -10.45 12.87
CA GLY A 96 3.09 -10.59 12.26
C GLY A 96 2.81 -9.58 11.16
N ALA A 97 3.80 -8.77 10.76
CA ALA A 97 3.61 -7.87 9.62
C ALA A 97 3.17 -8.70 8.42
N TYR A 98 2.20 -8.20 7.66
CA TYR A 98 1.51 -9.03 6.71
C TYR A 98 1.36 -8.38 5.35
N GLY A 99 1.44 -9.21 4.31
CA GLY A 99 1.06 -8.84 2.95
C GLY A 99 2.12 -8.06 2.21
N ILE A 100 1.75 -7.57 1.05
CA ILE A 100 2.66 -6.88 0.16
C ILE A 100 3.35 -5.70 0.87
N PRO A 101 2.63 -4.82 1.56
CA PRO A 101 3.29 -3.69 2.22
C PRO A 101 3.81 -4.01 3.61
N GLN A 102 3.61 -5.20 4.10
CA GLN A 102 4.00 -5.63 5.45
C GLN A 102 3.39 -4.72 6.52
N ALA A 103 2.07 -4.63 6.47
CA ALA A 103 1.31 -3.84 7.46
C ALA A 103 1.38 -4.48 8.83
N LEU A 104 1.45 -3.65 9.87
CA LEU A 104 1.52 -4.16 11.23
C LEU A 104 0.61 -3.34 12.15
N PRO A 105 -0.44 -3.91 12.67
CA PRO A 105 -0.89 -5.27 12.36
C PRO A 105 -1.51 -5.32 10.96
N GLY A 106 -1.52 -6.49 10.39
CA GLY A 106 -2.08 -6.67 9.05
C GLY A 106 -3.51 -6.18 8.95
N SER A 107 -4.27 -6.32 10.03
CA SER A 107 -5.67 -5.93 10.04
C SER A 107 -5.90 -4.44 9.79
N LYS A 108 -4.86 -3.61 9.84
CA LYS A 108 -5.00 -2.23 9.44
C LYS A 108 -5.47 -2.11 7.99
N MET A 109 -5.14 -3.09 7.18
CA MET A 109 -5.52 -3.08 5.77
C MET A 109 -7.02 -3.28 5.56
N ALA A 110 -7.74 -3.65 6.62
CA ALA A 110 -9.19 -3.75 6.52
C ALA A 110 -9.83 -2.40 6.21
N ALA A 111 -9.12 -1.31 6.46
CA ALA A 111 -9.62 0.01 6.08
C ALA A 111 -9.76 0.14 4.56
N ALA A 112 -9.02 -0.62 3.80
CA ALA A 112 -9.10 -0.59 2.35
C ALA A 112 -10.11 -1.61 1.81
N GLY A 113 -10.39 -2.66 2.56
CA GLY A 113 -11.35 -3.66 2.13
C GLY A 113 -11.35 -4.84 3.05
N ALA A 114 -12.51 -5.48 3.18
CA ALA A 114 -12.65 -6.62 4.08
C ALA A 114 -11.85 -7.83 3.62
N ASP A 115 -11.50 -7.87 2.35
CA ASP A 115 -10.77 -8.98 1.75
C ASP A 115 -9.26 -8.79 1.78
N TRP A 116 -8.78 -7.99 2.72
CA TRP A 116 -7.37 -7.62 2.78
C TRP A 116 -6.42 -8.80 2.93
N GLU A 117 -6.90 -9.89 3.48
CA GLU A 117 -6.01 -11.03 3.71
C GLU A 117 -5.64 -11.75 2.43
N THR A 118 -6.48 -11.68 1.41
CA THR A 118 -6.29 -12.46 0.21
C THR A 118 -6.25 -11.67 -1.08
N ASN A 119 -6.66 -10.42 -1.05
CA ASN A 119 -6.76 -9.64 -2.27
C ASN A 119 -5.57 -8.68 -2.41
N PRO A 120 -4.66 -8.93 -3.35
CA PRO A 120 -3.51 -8.05 -3.52
C PRO A 120 -3.90 -6.61 -3.85
N ALA A 121 -4.99 -6.42 -4.58
CA ALA A 121 -5.42 -5.06 -4.91
C ALA A 121 -5.78 -4.26 -3.68
N THR A 122 -6.42 -4.90 -2.71
CA THR A 122 -6.78 -4.26 -1.46
C THR A 122 -5.52 -3.90 -0.66
N GLN A 123 -4.57 -4.80 -0.62
CA GLN A 123 -3.31 -4.56 0.08
C GLN A 123 -2.52 -3.44 -0.57
N ILE A 124 -2.51 -3.41 -1.88
CA ILE A 124 -1.80 -2.38 -2.64
C ILE A 124 -2.45 -1.03 -2.40
N GLU A 125 -3.77 -1.00 -2.41
CA GLU A 125 -4.49 0.24 -2.17
C GLU A 125 -4.13 0.81 -0.80
N TRP A 126 -4.13 -0.05 0.20
CA TRP A 126 -3.76 0.39 1.54
C TRP A 126 -2.32 0.91 1.58
N GLY A 127 -1.42 0.17 0.97
CA GLY A 127 -0.01 0.52 1.00
C GLY A 127 0.29 1.82 0.27
N LEU A 128 -0.36 2.05 -0.86
CA LEU A 128 -0.16 3.31 -1.59
C LEU A 128 -0.71 4.48 -0.79
N GLY A 129 -1.83 4.29 -0.10
CA GLY A 129 -2.37 5.31 0.76
C GLY A 129 -1.44 5.62 1.93
N TYR A 130 -0.84 4.60 2.50
CA TYR A 130 0.10 4.75 3.58
C TYR A 130 1.33 5.55 3.12
N ILE A 131 1.86 5.21 1.96
CA ILE A 131 3.01 5.91 1.39
C ILE A 131 2.68 7.37 1.12
N GLN A 132 1.52 7.62 0.53
CA GLN A 132 1.12 8.97 0.20
C GLN A 132 0.99 9.83 1.46
N ASP A 133 0.37 9.25 2.47
CA ASP A 133 0.09 9.97 3.67
C ASP A 133 1.34 10.23 4.48
N ARG A 134 2.25 9.31 4.53
CA ARG A 134 3.41 9.43 5.38
C ARG A 134 4.62 10.00 4.68
N TYR A 135 4.82 9.68 3.42
CA TYR A 135 6.03 10.05 2.71
C TYR A 135 5.79 10.90 1.47
N GLY A 136 4.59 10.95 0.99
CA GLY A 136 4.23 11.73 -0.18
C GLY A 136 4.40 10.98 -1.50
N SER A 137 5.37 10.13 -1.62
CA SER A 137 5.58 9.38 -2.87
C SER A 137 6.37 8.10 -2.61
N PRO A 138 6.29 7.14 -3.52
CA PRO A 138 7.08 5.91 -3.39
C PRO A 138 8.58 6.15 -3.35
N CYS A 139 9.09 7.08 -4.14
CA CYS A 139 10.52 7.33 -4.11
C CYS A 139 10.95 7.92 -2.79
N SER A 140 10.14 8.79 -2.20
CA SER A 140 10.44 9.33 -0.88
C SER A 140 10.41 8.24 0.17
N ALA A 141 9.45 7.33 0.08
CA ALA A 141 9.37 6.22 1.03
C ALA A 141 10.58 5.30 0.90
N ASN A 142 10.97 5.03 -0.34
CA ASN A 142 12.11 4.15 -0.57
C ASN A 142 13.41 4.78 -0.08
N ASP A 143 13.56 6.08 -0.27
CA ASP A 143 14.72 6.81 0.23
C ASP A 143 14.78 6.74 1.76
N PHE A 144 13.63 6.89 2.39
CA PHE A 144 13.56 6.79 3.83
C PHE A 144 13.97 5.40 4.30
N LYS A 145 13.49 4.39 3.62
CA LYS A 145 13.82 3.02 3.97
C LYS A 145 15.31 2.75 3.80
N LEU A 146 15.89 3.24 2.71
CA LEU A 146 17.31 3.03 2.47
C LEU A 146 18.16 3.71 3.53
N SER A 147 17.72 4.83 4.04
CA SER A 147 18.47 5.55 5.06
C SER A 147 18.26 4.99 6.45
N ASN A 148 17.11 4.44 6.72
CA ASN A 148 16.72 4.05 8.09
C ASN A 148 16.52 2.56 8.28
N GLY A 149 16.40 1.81 7.23
CA GLY A 149 16.17 0.37 7.30
C GLY A 149 14.72 -0.02 7.48
N TRP A 150 13.80 0.97 7.40
CA TRP A 150 12.38 0.73 7.57
C TRP A 150 11.60 1.89 6.96
N TYR A 151 10.30 1.73 6.82
CA TYR A 151 9.46 2.83 6.37
C TYR A 151 8.07 2.71 7.00
#